data_a990f607b54db769a7f3773a1d13ca3d
#
_entry.id   a990f607b54db769a7f3773a1d13ca3d
#
_cell.length_a   1.000
_cell.length_b   1.000
_cell.length_c   1.000
_cell.angle_alpha   90.00
_cell.angle_beta   90.00
_cell.angle_gamma   90.00
#
_symmetry.space_group_name_H-M   'P 1'
#
loop_
_entity.id
_entity.type
_entity.pdbx_description
1 polymer ?
#
loop_
_entity_poly.entity_id
_entity_poly.type
_entity_poly.pdbx_seq_one_letter_code
_entity_poly.pdbx_strand_id
1 'polypeptide(L)'
;MIEKALWNDIYPYGKIQQMKELTCFKAYDIRGRLGSELNENIAYRIGCAYATFLDANEVVVGGDIRTSSSSLKLALSEGLRDSGVDVIDIGTVGTEEIYFATSFLGCDGGVQVTASHNPIDFNGMKLVRQNSRPISSDTGLLEIQKLAQKNEFILAKTRGGFRELDLTTEYVDHLLSYIDQSSLTPKRLVCNAGN
;
A
#
# COMPACT_ATOMS: atom_id res chain seq x y z
N MET A 1 13.18 -16.07 23.66
CA MET A 1 12.29 -16.99 22.91
C MET A 1 10.88 -16.71 23.39
N ILE A 2 10.22 -15.73 22.81
CA ILE A 2 8.77 -15.51 22.98
C ILE A 2 8.14 -16.42 21.94
N GLU A 3 7.33 -17.34 22.42
CA GLU A 3 6.88 -18.51 21.70
C GLU A 3 6.10 -18.18 20.43
N LYS A 4 6.46 -18.85 19.33
CA LYS A 4 5.72 -18.91 18.07
C LYS A 4 4.21 -19.23 18.25
N ALA A 5 3.80 -19.74 19.41
CA ALA A 5 2.43 -20.06 19.74
C ALA A 5 1.55 -18.81 20.00
N LEU A 6 2.07 -17.78 20.67
CA LEU A 6 1.33 -16.53 20.95
C LEU A 6 1.10 -15.67 19.69
N TRP A 7 1.98 -15.80 18.70
CA TRP A 7 1.85 -15.08 17.42
C TRP A 7 0.67 -15.55 16.57
N ASN A 8 0.42 -16.84 16.55
CA ASN A 8 -0.69 -17.44 15.78
C ASN A 8 -2.07 -17.12 16.35
N ASP A 9 -2.16 -16.71 17.62
CA ASP A 9 -3.43 -16.35 18.28
C ASP A 9 -3.76 -14.87 18.15
N ILE A 10 -2.74 -14.02 18.01
CA ILE A 10 -2.91 -12.54 17.84
C ILE A 10 -3.05 -12.16 16.36
N TYR A 11 -2.35 -12.88 15.47
CA TYR A 11 -2.40 -12.65 14.02
C TYR A 11 -2.67 -13.96 13.27
N PRO A 12 -3.93 -14.30 12.98
CA PRO A 12 -4.31 -15.56 12.33
C PRO A 12 -3.87 -15.69 10.86
N TYR A 13 -3.07 -14.74 10.37
CA TYR A 13 -2.68 -14.66 8.96
C TYR A 13 -1.64 -15.70 8.52
N GLY A 14 -0.95 -16.36 9.48
CA GLY A 14 0.12 -17.33 9.20
C GLY A 14 -0.31 -18.79 8.92
N LYS A 15 -1.60 -19.12 8.90
CA LYS A 15 -2.03 -20.51 8.64
C LYS A 15 -1.98 -20.81 7.14
N ILE A 16 -1.13 -21.79 6.79
CA ILE A 16 -1.02 -22.35 5.42
C ILE A 16 -2.36 -22.99 5.05
N GLN A 17 -3.22 -22.27 4.38
CA GLN A 17 -4.29 -22.84 3.56
C GLN A 17 -3.73 -23.02 2.15
N GLN A 18 -3.91 -24.21 1.57
CA GLN A 18 -3.62 -24.47 0.16
C GLN A 18 -4.44 -23.48 -0.67
N MET A 19 -3.77 -22.48 -1.27
CA MET A 19 -4.44 -21.28 -1.71
C MET A 19 -4.88 -21.39 -3.17
N LYS A 20 -6.15 -21.09 -3.34
CA LYS A 20 -6.76 -20.70 -4.61
C LYS A 20 -5.94 -19.58 -5.26
N GLU A 21 -5.85 -19.57 -6.57
CA GLU A 21 -5.20 -18.50 -7.33
C GLU A 21 -5.62 -17.11 -6.85
N LEU A 22 -4.64 -16.20 -6.68
CA LEU A 22 -4.92 -14.82 -6.29
C LEU A 22 -5.45 -14.03 -7.50
N THR A 23 -6.76 -14.00 -7.65
CA THR A 23 -7.44 -13.39 -8.79
C THR A 23 -7.51 -11.86 -8.71
N CYS A 24 -7.13 -11.26 -7.58
CA CYS A 24 -7.12 -9.81 -7.39
C CYS A 24 -5.99 -9.08 -8.15
N PHE A 25 -4.97 -9.77 -8.62
CA PHE A 25 -3.91 -9.16 -9.43
C PHE A 25 -4.41 -8.91 -10.86
N LYS A 26 -4.36 -7.64 -11.30
CA LYS A 26 -4.77 -7.21 -12.64
C LYS A 26 -3.55 -6.74 -13.44
N ALA A 27 -3.77 -6.15 -14.60
CA ALA A 27 -2.66 -5.72 -15.46
C ALA A 27 -1.82 -4.59 -14.86
N TYR A 28 -2.43 -3.66 -14.13
CA TYR A 28 -1.79 -2.43 -13.65
C TYR A 28 -1.86 -2.22 -12.15
N ASP A 29 -2.69 -2.97 -11.44
CA ASP A 29 -2.91 -2.84 -10.00
C ASP A 29 -3.47 -4.14 -9.40
N ILE A 30 -3.68 -4.12 -8.11
CA ILE A 30 -4.40 -5.15 -7.38
C ILE A 30 -5.81 -4.64 -7.16
N ARG A 31 -6.81 -5.47 -7.51
CA ARG A 31 -8.21 -5.13 -7.36
C ARG A 31 -9.06 -6.38 -7.20
N GLY A 32 -9.83 -6.45 -6.13
CA GLY A 32 -10.65 -7.62 -5.82
C GLY A 32 -11.87 -7.30 -5.00
N ARG A 33 -12.84 -8.19 -5.07
CA ARG A 33 -14.01 -8.17 -4.20
C ARG A 33 -13.62 -8.55 -2.78
N LEU A 34 -14.08 -7.75 -1.81
CA LEU A 34 -13.78 -7.96 -0.40
C LEU A 34 -14.26 -9.34 0.09
N GLY A 35 -13.45 -9.96 0.93
CA GLY A 35 -13.68 -11.27 1.50
C GLY A 35 -13.31 -12.42 0.58
N SER A 36 -13.77 -12.42 -0.67
CA SER A 36 -13.59 -13.55 -1.61
C SER A 36 -12.31 -13.48 -2.45
N GLU A 37 -11.88 -12.28 -2.86
CA GLU A 37 -10.71 -12.07 -3.71
C GLU A 37 -9.61 -11.25 -3.02
N LEU A 38 -10.00 -10.38 -2.08
CA LEU A 38 -9.09 -9.55 -1.29
C LEU A 38 -9.59 -9.48 0.15
N ASN A 39 -8.69 -9.73 1.09
CA ASN A 39 -8.91 -9.62 2.53
C ASN A 39 -7.59 -9.31 3.23
N GLU A 40 -7.62 -9.17 4.55
CA GLU A 40 -6.46 -8.82 5.37
C GLU A 40 -5.34 -9.86 5.27
N ASN A 41 -5.66 -11.16 5.16
CA ASN A 41 -4.65 -12.20 4.97
C ASN A 41 -3.91 -12.03 3.64
N ILE A 42 -4.64 -11.75 2.56
CA ILE A 42 -4.05 -11.49 1.24
C ILE A 42 -3.25 -10.19 1.26
N ALA A 43 -3.75 -9.14 1.92
CA ALA A 43 -3.04 -7.86 2.07
C ALA A 43 -1.70 -8.03 2.82
N TYR A 44 -1.68 -8.79 3.91
CA TYR A 44 -0.46 -9.14 4.64
C TYR A 44 0.56 -9.85 3.72
N ARG A 45 0.12 -10.85 2.97
CA ARG A 45 0.98 -11.60 2.03
C ARG A 45 1.51 -10.72 0.90
N ILE A 46 0.70 -9.77 0.42
CA ILE A 46 1.13 -8.78 -0.55
C ILE A 46 2.24 -7.91 0.07
N GLY A 47 2.11 -7.49 1.32
CA GLY A 47 3.15 -6.76 2.05
C GLY A 47 4.47 -7.51 2.10
N CYS A 48 4.46 -8.79 2.53
CA CYS A 48 5.65 -9.64 2.53
C CYS A 48 6.25 -9.84 1.13
N ALA A 49 5.40 -10.08 0.13
CA ALA A 49 5.83 -10.29 -1.24
C ALA A 49 6.45 -9.03 -1.86
N TYR A 50 5.86 -7.89 -1.59
CA TYR A 50 6.34 -6.60 -2.07
C TYR A 50 7.67 -6.20 -1.41
N ALA A 51 7.81 -6.41 -0.10
CA ALA A 51 9.07 -6.24 0.61
C ALA A 51 10.19 -7.08 -0.01
N THR A 52 9.92 -8.37 -0.25
CA THR A 52 10.86 -9.31 -0.86
C THR A 52 11.22 -8.92 -2.29
N PHE A 53 10.23 -8.52 -3.09
CA PHE A 53 10.42 -8.14 -4.49
C PHE A 53 11.31 -6.89 -4.65
N LEU A 54 11.16 -5.91 -3.75
CA LEU A 54 11.95 -4.67 -3.81
C LEU A 54 13.29 -4.76 -3.08
N ASP A 55 13.47 -5.75 -2.19
CA ASP A 55 14.57 -5.74 -1.20
C ASP A 55 14.54 -4.43 -0.39
N ALA A 56 13.34 -4.04 0.05
CA ALA A 56 13.07 -2.72 0.60
C ALA A 56 13.54 -2.57 2.04
N ASN A 57 13.94 -1.36 2.42
CA ASN A 57 14.21 -0.96 3.80
C ASN A 57 13.09 -0.07 4.35
N GLU A 58 12.54 0.83 3.54
CA GLU A 58 11.49 1.77 3.96
C GLU A 58 10.43 1.94 2.87
N VAL A 59 9.14 1.89 3.26
CA VAL A 59 7.98 1.97 2.35
C VAL A 59 6.95 2.94 2.90
N VAL A 60 6.43 3.81 2.02
CA VAL A 60 5.28 4.68 2.33
C VAL A 60 3.99 3.93 2.08
N VAL A 61 3.03 4.03 3.00
CA VAL A 61 1.67 3.49 2.83
C VAL A 61 0.62 4.57 3.07
N GLY A 62 -0.49 4.46 2.37
CA GLY A 62 -1.67 5.29 2.58
C GLY A 62 -2.92 4.58 2.09
N GLY A 63 -4.08 5.12 2.39
CA GLY A 63 -5.35 4.54 1.95
C GLY A 63 -6.36 5.60 1.59
N ASP A 64 -7.34 5.23 0.78
CA ASP A 64 -8.49 6.09 0.52
C ASP A 64 -9.54 6.02 1.65
N ILE A 65 -10.64 6.76 1.49
CA ILE A 65 -11.72 6.87 2.48
C ILE A 65 -12.60 5.62 2.60
N ARG A 66 -12.37 4.56 1.82
CA ARG A 66 -13.17 3.32 1.91
C ARG A 66 -13.06 2.71 3.30
N THR A 67 -14.16 2.23 3.83
CA THR A 67 -14.22 1.64 5.17
C THR A 67 -13.26 0.45 5.35
N SER A 68 -12.98 -0.29 4.27
CA SER A 68 -12.05 -1.41 4.28
C SER A 68 -10.58 -1.01 4.11
N SER A 69 -10.27 0.24 3.74
CA SER A 69 -8.90 0.64 3.46
C SER A 69 -8.02 0.62 4.70
N SER A 70 -8.55 1.00 5.86
CA SER A 70 -7.79 0.98 7.12
C SER A 70 -7.35 -0.42 7.53
N SER A 71 -8.24 -1.43 7.48
CA SER A 71 -7.89 -2.80 7.85
C SER A 71 -6.91 -3.45 6.87
N LEU A 72 -7.10 -3.21 5.57
CA LEU A 72 -6.20 -3.71 4.53
C LEU A 72 -4.82 -3.03 4.60
N LYS A 73 -4.79 -1.71 4.84
CA LYS A 73 -3.54 -0.95 5.03
C LYS A 73 -2.76 -1.46 6.23
N LEU A 74 -3.44 -1.68 7.35
CA LEU A 74 -2.82 -2.23 8.54
C LEU A 74 -2.23 -3.62 8.26
N ALA A 75 -2.98 -4.53 7.66
CA ALA A 75 -2.51 -5.87 7.35
C ALA A 75 -1.32 -5.88 6.37
N LEU A 76 -1.35 -5.03 5.35
CA LEU A 76 -0.22 -4.81 4.43
C LEU A 76 1.03 -4.33 5.20
N SER A 77 0.85 -3.33 6.07
CA SER A 77 1.93 -2.76 6.89
C SER A 77 2.54 -3.81 7.82
N GLU A 78 1.73 -4.67 8.40
CA GLU A 78 2.23 -5.79 9.23
C GLU A 78 3.09 -6.75 8.42
N GLY A 79 2.69 -7.09 7.19
CA GLY A 79 3.49 -7.93 6.30
C GLY A 79 4.83 -7.29 5.91
N LEU A 80 4.85 -6.00 5.64
CA LEU A 80 6.07 -5.23 5.40
C LEU A 80 7.00 -5.28 6.61
N ARG A 81 6.47 -4.93 7.79
CA ARG A 81 7.24 -4.88 9.05
C ARG A 81 7.79 -6.24 9.45
N ASP A 82 7.02 -7.31 9.31
CA ASP A 82 7.47 -8.68 9.60
C ASP A 82 8.57 -9.14 8.63
N SER A 83 8.63 -8.52 7.45
CA SER A 83 9.73 -8.68 6.50
C SER A 83 10.94 -7.78 6.80
N GLY A 84 10.91 -6.96 7.86
CA GLY A 84 12.00 -6.10 8.29
C GLY A 84 11.97 -4.69 7.71
N VAL A 85 10.89 -4.32 7.01
CA VAL A 85 10.75 -3.03 6.33
C VAL A 85 10.12 -2.00 7.26
N ASP A 86 10.71 -0.82 7.35
CA ASP A 86 10.13 0.32 8.05
C ASP A 86 8.96 0.89 7.25
N VAL A 87 7.86 1.19 7.94
CA VAL A 87 6.63 1.68 7.32
C VAL A 87 6.36 3.13 7.75
N ILE A 88 6.11 3.98 6.77
CA ILE A 88 5.63 5.35 6.95
C ILE A 88 4.17 5.41 6.51
N ASP A 89 3.25 5.53 7.45
CA ASP A 89 1.82 5.71 7.16
C ASP A 89 1.52 7.20 7.02
N ILE A 90 1.10 7.63 5.82
CA ILE A 90 0.71 9.02 5.55
C ILE A 90 -0.81 9.24 5.63
N GLY A 91 -1.55 8.27 6.18
CA GLY A 91 -2.96 8.44 6.52
C GLY A 91 -3.93 8.18 5.38
N THR A 92 -4.98 9.02 5.33
CA THR A 92 -6.02 8.98 4.29
C THR A 92 -5.68 9.98 3.21
N VAL A 93 -5.25 9.48 2.05
CA VAL A 93 -4.63 10.27 0.98
C VAL A 93 -5.04 9.79 -0.41
N GLY A 94 -4.76 10.60 -1.42
CA GLY A 94 -4.87 10.22 -2.83
C GLY A 94 -3.66 9.42 -3.33
N THR A 95 -3.82 8.79 -4.50
CA THR A 95 -2.75 8.00 -5.13
C THR A 95 -1.54 8.89 -5.47
N GLU A 96 -1.77 10.10 -5.89
CA GLU A 96 -0.76 11.10 -6.23
C GLU A 96 0.09 11.53 -5.02
N GLU A 97 -0.50 11.54 -3.82
CA GLU A 97 0.24 11.83 -2.58
C GLU A 97 1.21 10.69 -2.22
N ILE A 98 0.86 9.43 -2.49
CA ILE A 98 1.78 8.30 -2.37
C ILE A 98 2.96 8.46 -3.34
N TYR A 99 2.70 8.88 -4.58
CA TYR A 99 3.78 9.11 -5.55
C TYR A 99 4.70 10.24 -5.09
N PHE A 100 4.10 11.36 -4.66
CA PHE A 100 4.87 12.47 -4.08
C PHE A 100 5.71 12.00 -2.89
N ALA A 101 5.08 11.38 -1.89
CA ALA A 101 5.74 10.95 -0.66
C ALA A 101 6.89 9.96 -0.91
N THR A 102 6.68 8.97 -1.80
CA THR A 102 7.72 7.99 -2.16
C THR A 102 8.97 8.68 -2.72
N SER A 103 8.79 9.67 -3.60
CA SER A 103 9.91 10.41 -4.19
C SER A 103 10.50 11.44 -3.22
N PHE A 104 9.65 12.16 -2.49
CA PHE A 104 10.05 13.23 -1.57
C PHE A 104 10.88 12.70 -0.39
N LEU A 105 10.47 11.57 0.17
CA LEU A 105 11.17 10.91 1.28
C LEU A 105 12.33 10.02 0.81
N GLY A 106 12.42 9.70 -0.48
CA GLY A 106 13.45 8.82 -1.01
C GLY A 106 13.24 7.35 -0.66
N CYS A 107 12.01 6.94 -0.37
CA CYS A 107 11.68 5.57 0.01
C CYS A 107 11.85 4.58 -1.16
N ASP A 108 12.07 3.29 -0.82
CA ASP A 108 12.24 2.21 -1.79
C ASP A 108 10.96 1.89 -2.55
N GLY A 109 9.80 2.25 -1.96
CA GLY A 109 8.51 2.07 -2.59
C GLY A 109 7.36 2.76 -1.88
N GLY A 110 6.18 2.66 -2.48
CA GLY A 110 4.94 3.19 -1.91
C GLY A 110 3.72 2.37 -2.30
N VAL A 111 2.74 2.31 -1.43
CA VAL A 111 1.48 1.59 -1.66
C VAL A 111 0.27 2.45 -1.29
N GLN A 112 -0.61 2.65 -2.25
CA GLN A 112 -1.94 3.22 -2.02
C GLN A 112 -2.98 2.11 -1.94
N VAL A 113 -3.67 2.01 -0.81
CA VAL A 113 -4.82 1.10 -0.66
C VAL A 113 -6.08 1.80 -1.17
N THR A 114 -6.58 1.34 -2.32
CA THR A 114 -7.72 1.95 -3.02
C THR A 114 -8.29 1.02 -4.08
N ALA A 115 -9.58 1.12 -4.35
CA ALA A 115 -10.19 0.58 -5.57
C ALA A 115 -10.68 1.69 -6.51
N SER A 116 -10.22 2.93 -6.34
CA SER A 116 -10.62 4.06 -7.19
C SER A 116 -12.15 4.23 -7.23
N HIS A 117 -12.76 4.13 -8.40
CA HIS A 117 -14.20 4.27 -8.65
C HIS A 117 -14.99 2.94 -8.65
N ASN A 118 -14.40 1.84 -8.23
CA ASN A 118 -15.11 0.56 -8.15
C ASN A 118 -16.22 0.61 -7.07
N PRO A 119 -17.22 -0.29 -7.14
CA PRO A 119 -18.24 -0.42 -6.12
C PRO A 119 -17.67 -0.60 -4.71
N ILE A 120 -18.48 -0.33 -3.69
CA ILE A 120 -18.03 -0.31 -2.28
C ILE A 120 -17.55 -1.67 -1.76
N ASP A 121 -18.00 -2.76 -2.36
CA ASP A 121 -17.60 -4.13 -2.06
C ASP A 121 -16.25 -4.55 -2.70
N PHE A 122 -15.54 -3.60 -3.32
CA PHE A 122 -14.19 -3.79 -3.84
C PHE A 122 -13.17 -2.95 -3.07
N ASN A 123 -11.93 -3.46 -3.04
CA ASN A 123 -10.76 -2.67 -2.70
C ASN A 123 -9.55 -3.17 -3.52
N GLY A 124 -8.39 -2.55 -3.33
CA GLY A 124 -7.20 -2.88 -4.09
C GLY A 124 -5.97 -2.15 -3.61
N MET A 125 -4.90 -2.23 -4.39
CA MET A 125 -3.63 -1.58 -4.09
C MET A 125 -2.95 -1.14 -5.38
N LYS A 126 -2.41 0.07 -5.37
CA LYS A 126 -1.47 0.56 -6.38
C LYS A 126 -0.09 0.59 -5.77
N LEU A 127 0.88 0.01 -6.47
CA LEU A 127 2.23 -0.15 -6.00
C LEU A 127 3.20 0.64 -6.88
N VAL A 128 4.14 1.33 -6.25
CA VAL A 128 5.26 1.97 -6.94
C VAL A 128 6.58 1.53 -6.31
N ARG A 129 7.65 1.55 -7.10
CA ARG A 129 9.02 1.41 -6.61
C ARG A 129 9.68 2.78 -6.49
N GLN A 130 10.93 2.80 -6.07
CA GLN A 130 11.74 4.01 -5.95
C GLN A 130 11.54 4.98 -7.13
N ASN A 131 11.53 6.28 -6.85
CA ASN A 131 11.20 7.35 -7.78
C ASN A 131 9.77 7.25 -8.33
N SER A 132 8.85 6.73 -7.53
CA SER A 132 7.40 6.62 -7.82
C SER A 132 7.08 5.90 -9.14
N ARG A 133 7.97 5.01 -9.61
CA ARG A 133 7.75 4.25 -10.84
C ARG A 133 6.68 3.18 -10.61
N PRO A 134 5.55 3.19 -11.34
CA PRO A 134 4.50 2.21 -11.16
C PRO A 134 4.96 0.77 -11.38
N ILE A 135 4.35 -0.14 -10.62
CA ILE A 135 4.53 -1.58 -10.79
C ILE A 135 3.28 -2.15 -11.45
N SER A 136 3.45 -2.69 -12.66
CA SER A 136 2.44 -3.33 -13.49
C SER A 136 2.84 -4.79 -13.79
N SER A 137 2.01 -5.52 -14.51
CA SER A 137 2.24 -6.94 -14.83
C SER A 137 3.60 -7.20 -15.50
N ASP A 138 4.05 -6.29 -16.34
CA ASP A 138 5.31 -6.34 -17.08
C ASP A 138 6.51 -5.76 -16.30
N THR A 139 6.28 -5.11 -15.16
CA THR A 139 7.32 -4.47 -14.35
C THR A 139 7.47 -5.04 -12.93
N GLY A 140 6.83 -6.20 -12.65
CA GLY A 140 7.04 -6.93 -11.40
C GLY A 140 5.76 -7.37 -10.67
N LEU A 141 4.56 -6.91 -11.05
CA LEU A 141 3.33 -7.27 -10.34
C LEU A 141 3.05 -8.78 -10.37
N LEU A 142 3.39 -9.46 -11.50
CA LEU A 142 3.28 -10.92 -11.60
C LEU A 142 4.29 -11.67 -10.70
N GLU A 143 5.45 -11.09 -10.44
CA GLU A 143 6.41 -11.66 -9.50
C GLU A 143 5.90 -11.54 -8.06
N ILE A 144 5.38 -10.36 -7.70
CA ILE A 144 4.73 -10.13 -6.40
C ILE A 144 3.56 -11.12 -6.22
N GLN A 145 2.73 -11.33 -7.25
CA GLN A 145 1.66 -12.32 -7.22
C GLN A 145 2.18 -13.73 -6.91
N LYS A 146 3.23 -14.17 -7.62
CA LYS A 146 3.83 -15.50 -7.42
C LYS A 146 4.37 -15.66 -6.00
N LEU A 147 5.07 -14.66 -5.48
CA LEU A 147 5.57 -14.66 -4.10
C LEU A 147 4.41 -14.71 -3.10
N ALA A 148 3.40 -13.86 -3.28
CA ALA A 148 2.21 -13.84 -2.44
C ALA A 148 1.43 -15.17 -2.50
N GLN A 149 1.35 -15.84 -3.63
CA GLN A 149 0.71 -17.15 -3.78
C GLN A 149 1.46 -18.28 -3.08
N LYS A 150 2.79 -18.29 -3.18
CA LYS A 150 3.62 -19.28 -2.49
C LYS A 150 3.44 -19.22 -0.98
N ASN A 151 3.26 -18.03 -0.42
CA ASN A 151 3.13 -17.81 1.01
C ASN A 151 4.30 -18.40 1.84
N GLU A 152 5.49 -18.40 1.26
CA GLU A 152 6.73 -18.90 1.85
C GLU A 152 7.66 -17.72 2.06
N PHE A 153 7.48 -17.00 3.19
CA PHE A 153 8.27 -15.83 3.50
C PHE A 153 9.28 -16.12 4.61
N ILE A 154 10.50 -15.61 4.44
CA ILE A 154 11.49 -15.58 5.51
C ILE A 154 11.27 -14.28 6.26
N LEU A 155 10.63 -14.37 7.42
CA LEU A 155 10.41 -13.22 8.28
C LEU A 155 11.73 -12.73 8.87
N ALA A 156 11.86 -11.42 9.00
CA ALA A 156 13.06 -10.81 9.54
C ALA A 156 13.22 -11.12 11.03
N LYS A 157 14.47 -11.21 11.50
CA LYS A 157 14.77 -11.40 12.93
C LYS A 157 14.36 -10.17 13.75
N THR A 158 14.48 -9.01 13.15
CA THR A 158 14.06 -7.73 13.73
C THR A 158 12.95 -7.18 12.86
N ARG A 159 11.81 -6.94 13.48
CA ARG A 159 10.65 -6.36 12.82
C ARG A 159 10.90 -4.90 12.49
N GLY A 160 10.46 -4.44 11.32
CA GLY A 160 10.53 -3.05 10.92
C GLY A 160 9.72 -2.11 11.80
N GLY A 161 10.13 -0.85 11.85
CA GLY A 161 9.44 0.23 12.56
C GLY A 161 8.10 0.60 11.91
N PHE A 162 7.34 1.45 12.63
CA PHE A 162 6.12 2.07 12.11
C PHE A 162 6.05 3.50 12.62
N ARG A 163 5.79 4.43 11.73
CA ARG A 163 5.53 5.83 12.10
C ARG A 163 4.45 6.43 11.22
N GLU A 164 3.67 7.32 11.79
CA GLU A 164 2.74 8.16 11.05
C GLU A 164 3.41 9.48 10.69
N LEU A 165 3.10 10.01 9.51
CA LEU A 165 3.65 11.26 9.03
C LEU A 165 2.60 12.02 8.22
N ASP A 166 2.32 13.25 8.59
CA ASP A 166 1.50 14.17 7.80
C ASP A 166 2.41 14.95 6.85
N LEU A 167 2.16 14.85 5.55
CA LEU A 167 2.87 15.55 4.48
C LEU A 167 1.98 16.56 3.74
N THR A 168 0.84 16.93 4.32
CA THR A 168 -0.12 17.84 3.68
C THR A 168 0.52 19.15 3.27
N THR A 169 1.33 19.76 4.13
CA THR A 169 1.99 21.03 3.85
C THR A 169 2.99 20.91 2.71
N GLU A 170 3.88 19.92 2.76
CA GLU A 170 4.90 19.68 1.76
C GLU A 170 4.29 19.34 0.40
N TYR A 171 3.18 18.57 0.40
CA TYR A 171 2.47 18.25 -0.83
C TYR A 171 1.79 19.47 -1.44
N VAL A 172 1.13 20.30 -0.62
CA VAL A 172 0.51 21.56 -1.11
C VAL A 172 1.57 22.51 -1.66
N ASP A 173 2.70 22.68 -0.98
CA ASP A 173 3.81 23.51 -1.45
C ASP A 173 4.38 22.99 -2.77
N HIS A 174 4.50 21.67 -2.90
CA HIS A 174 4.89 21.03 -4.15
C HIS A 174 3.91 21.34 -5.29
N LEU A 175 2.59 21.24 -5.06
CA LEU A 175 1.59 21.60 -6.06
C LEU A 175 1.65 23.08 -6.44
N LEU A 176 1.82 23.96 -5.47
CA LEU A 176 1.93 25.39 -5.69
C LEU A 176 3.20 25.78 -6.47
N SER A 177 4.25 24.96 -6.42
CA SER A 177 5.48 25.21 -7.18
C SER A 177 5.30 25.10 -8.69
N TYR A 178 4.23 24.48 -9.18
CA TYR A 178 3.93 24.36 -10.61
C TYR A 178 3.27 25.58 -11.21
N ILE A 179 2.85 26.55 -10.40
CA ILE A 179 2.09 27.73 -10.86
C ILE A 179 2.77 29.02 -10.41
N ASP A 180 2.67 30.05 -11.25
CA ASP A 180 2.94 31.42 -10.82
C ASP A 180 1.72 31.97 -10.08
N GLN A 181 1.80 31.97 -8.74
CA GLN A 181 0.71 32.45 -7.88
C GLN A 181 0.37 33.92 -8.12
N SER A 182 1.33 34.75 -8.60
CA SER A 182 1.08 36.17 -8.90
C SER A 182 0.17 36.34 -10.09
N SER A 183 0.05 35.36 -10.96
CA SER A 183 -0.84 35.35 -12.14
C SER A 183 -2.29 34.99 -11.79
N LEU A 184 -2.56 34.51 -10.59
CA LEU A 184 -3.90 34.08 -10.18
C LEU A 184 -4.81 35.30 -9.93
N THR A 185 -6.01 35.23 -10.45
CA THR A 185 -7.06 36.20 -10.18
C THR A 185 -8.21 35.55 -9.41
N PRO A 186 -8.90 36.28 -8.52
CA PRO A 186 -10.04 35.74 -7.79
C PRO A 186 -11.11 35.16 -8.73
N LYS A 187 -11.57 33.94 -8.42
CA LYS A 187 -12.61 33.21 -9.16
C LYS A 187 -13.72 32.77 -8.20
N ARG A 188 -14.94 32.65 -8.72
CA ARG A 188 -15.98 31.86 -8.06
C ARG A 188 -15.82 30.41 -8.49
N LEU A 189 -15.64 29.53 -7.50
CA LEU A 189 -15.48 28.10 -7.74
C LEU A 189 -16.67 27.35 -7.17
N VAL A 190 -17.14 26.34 -7.89
CA VAL A 190 -18.05 25.32 -7.39
C VAL A 190 -17.27 24.02 -7.38
N CYS A 191 -17.09 23.45 -6.18
CA CYS A 191 -16.39 22.17 -6.02
C CYS A 191 -17.43 21.06 -5.80
N ASN A 192 -17.29 19.98 -6.54
CA ASN A 192 -18.10 18.77 -6.39
C ASN A 192 -17.18 17.56 -6.41
N ALA A 193 -17.23 16.75 -5.33
CA ALA A 193 -16.41 15.56 -5.21
C ALA A 193 -16.88 14.37 -6.07
N GLY A 194 -18.03 14.49 -6.71
CA GLY A 194 -18.59 13.45 -7.59
C GLY A 194 -19.42 12.38 -6.84
N ASN A 195 -19.52 12.47 -5.53
CA ASN A 195 -20.28 11.55 -4.68
C ASN A 195 -21.37 12.29 -3.91
#